data_af4523f1341d8b6a43263b361a6c04f2
#
_entry.id   af4523f1341d8b6a43263b361a6c04f2
#
_cell.length_a   1.000
_cell.length_b   1.000
_cell.length_c   1.000
_cell.angle_alpha   90.00
_cell.angle_beta   90.00
_cell.angle_gamma   90.00
#
_symmetry.space_group_name_H-M   'P 1'
#
loop_
_entity.id
_entity.type
_entity.pdbx_description
1 polymer ?
#
loop_
_entity_poly.entity_id
_entity_poly.type
_entity_poly.pdbx_seq_one_letter_code
_entity_poly.pdbx_strand_id
1 'polypeptide(L)'
;MKKLISIGEALIDFIPTESGKKIKQVDGFKPAVGGAPANVCAAFTKLGGESKMITQLGEDPFGDKIIDEFRKYNIGCEYVSRTSEANTSLAFVALDENKNREFSFYRKPGADML
;
A
#
# COMPACT_ATOMS: atom_id res chain seq x y z
N MET A 1 -24.67 3.13 11.93
CA MET A 1 -23.59 2.92 10.98
C MET A 1 -22.47 2.10 11.62
N LYS A 2 -22.03 1.05 10.94
CA LYS A 2 -20.93 0.22 11.43
C LYS A 2 -19.60 0.90 11.17
N LYS A 3 -18.66 0.73 12.08
CA LYS A 3 -17.31 1.31 11.98
C LYS A 3 -16.26 0.23 12.03
N LEU A 4 -15.20 0.41 11.26
CA LEU A 4 -14.03 -0.46 11.23
C LEU A 4 -12.78 0.39 11.46
N ILE A 5 -11.95 -0.03 12.41
CA ILE A 5 -10.63 0.57 12.60
C ILE A 5 -9.61 -0.52 12.33
N SER A 6 -8.72 -0.29 11.39
CA SER A 6 -7.70 -1.27 10.99
C SER A 6 -6.31 -0.73 11.34
N ILE A 7 -5.48 -1.59 11.92
CA ILE A 7 -4.12 -1.26 12.29
C ILE A 7 -3.19 -2.11 11.43
N GLY A 8 -2.17 -1.50 10.85
CA GLY A 8 -1.17 -2.28 10.18
C GLY A 8 -0.54 -1.57 9.00
N GLU A 9 -0.11 -2.37 8.03
CA GLU A 9 0.68 -1.86 6.91
C GLU A 9 -0.16 -1.17 5.85
N ALA A 10 0.45 -0.14 5.27
CA ALA A 10 0.00 0.49 4.04
C ALA A 10 1.25 0.74 3.20
N LEU A 11 1.21 0.36 1.95
CA LEU A 11 2.38 0.41 1.09
C LEU A 11 1.97 0.65 -0.36
N ILE A 12 2.97 0.87 -1.21
CA ILE A 12 2.76 0.97 -2.65
C ILE A 12 3.23 -0.33 -3.28
N ASP A 13 2.32 -1.00 -3.98
CA ASP A 13 2.65 -2.16 -4.81
C ASP A 13 3.00 -1.67 -6.22
N PHE A 14 4.17 -2.06 -6.70
CA PHE A 14 4.58 -1.80 -8.08
C PHE A 14 4.30 -3.05 -8.90
N ILE A 15 3.28 -2.97 -9.73
CA ILE A 15 2.77 -4.09 -10.53
C ILE A 15 3.39 -3.99 -11.92
N PRO A 16 3.95 -5.09 -12.46
CA PRO A 16 4.60 -5.03 -13.76
C PRO A 16 3.60 -4.74 -14.87
N THR A 17 4.04 -3.94 -15.86
CA THR A 17 3.22 -3.64 -17.04
C THR A 17 3.18 -4.80 -18.02
N GLU A 18 4.03 -5.81 -17.83
CA GLU A 18 4.09 -7.00 -18.65
C GLU A 18 4.29 -8.24 -17.78
N SER A 19 3.72 -9.37 -18.19
CA SER A 19 3.86 -10.63 -17.48
C SER A 19 4.89 -11.53 -18.12
N GLY A 20 5.26 -12.61 -17.41
CA GLY A 20 6.19 -13.62 -17.95
C GLY A 20 7.65 -13.27 -17.74
N LYS A 21 7.96 -12.25 -16.94
CA LYS A 21 9.33 -11.80 -16.69
C LYS A 21 9.62 -11.71 -15.20
N LYS A 22 10.87 -11.95 -14.83
CA LYS A 22 11.35 -11.68 -13.46
C LYS A 22 11.50 -10.19 -13.25
N ILE A 23 11.51 -9.75 -11.97
CA ILE A 23 11.61 -8.33 -11.62
C ILE A 23 12.74 -7.62 -12.36
N LYS A 24 13.92 -8.22 -12.41
CA LYS A 24 15.08 -7.61 -13.06
C LYS A 24 14.92 -7.39 -14.57
N GLN A 25 13.96 -8.06 -15.19
CA GLN A 25 13.71 -8.01 -16.63
C GLN A 25 12.52 -7.13 -16.99
N VAL A 26 11.74 -6.69 -16.00
CA VAL A 26 10.56 -5.86 -16.21
C VAL A 26 10.99 -4.42 -16.46
N ASP A 27 10.51 -3.82 -17.54
CA ASP A 27 10.88 -2.46 -17.91
C ASP A 27 9.96 -1.40 -17.31
N GLY A 28 8.77 -1.76 -16.90
CA GLY A 28 7.82 -0.80 -16.34
C GLY A 28 6.95 -1.38 -15.26
N PHE A 29 6.63 -0.55 -14.27
CA PHE A 29 5.75 -0.90 -13.17
C PHE A 29 4.70 0.18 -12.98
N LYS A 30 3.50 -0.24 -12.61
CA LYS A 30 2.40 0.66 -12.31
C LYS A 30 2.16 0.64 -10.79
N PRO A 31 2.20 1.81 -10.12
CA PRO A 31 1.98 1.84 -8.67
C PRO A 31 0.52 1.71 -8.30
N ALA A 32 0.27 0.99 -7.22
CA ALA A 32 -1.06 0.86 -6.65
C ALA A 32 -0.96 0.84 -5.13
N VAL A 33 -1.89 1.48 -4.45
CA VAL A 33 -1.92 1.44 -2.99
C VAL A 33 -2.37 0.06 -2.53
N GLY A 34 -1.61 -0.56 -1.63
CA GLY A 34 -1.84 -1.91 -1.13
C GLY A 34 -1.62 -2.04 0.36
N GLY A 35 -1.54 -3.28 0.80
CA GLY A 35 -1.51 -3.64 2.21
C GLY A 35 -2.85 -4.21 2.62
N ALA A 36 -2.85 -5.38 3.26
CA ALA A 36 -4.08 -6.07 3.62
C ALA A 36 -5.04 -5.22 4.47
N PRO A 37 -4.58 -4.51 5.53
CA PRO A 37 -5.49 -3.68 6.32
C PRO A 37 -6.15 -2.57 5.52
N ALA A 38 -5.42 -1.92 4.61
CA ALA A 38 -5.96 -0.85 3.78
C ALA A 38 -7.01 -1.39 2.80
N ASN A 39 -6.77 -2.56 2.23
CA ASN A 39 -7.71 -3.21 1.32
C ASN A 39 -9.01 -3.58 2.03
N VAL A 40 -8.93 -4.03 3.28
CA VAL A 40 -10.12 -4.33 4.09
C VAL A 40 -10.93 -3.06 4.34
N CYS A 41 -10.27 -1.95 4.69
CA CYS A 41 -10.95 -0.66 4.89
C CYS A 41 -11.65 -0.19 3.63
N ALA A 42 -11.01 -0.29 2.48
CA ALA A 42 -11.60 0.12 1.21
C ALA A 42 -12.86 -0.70 0.89
N ALA A 43 -12.79 -2.01 1.08
CA ALA A 43 -13.94 -2.88 0.86
C ALA A 43 -15.10 -2.55 1.82
N PHE A 44 -14.79 -2.35 3.10
CA PHE A 44 -15.78 -2.03 4.11
C PHE A 44 -16.51 -0.71 3.80
N THR A 45 -15.77 0.30 3.39
CA THR A 45 -16.33 1.60 3.04
C THR A 45 -17.23 1.51 1.81
N LYS A 46 -16.85 0.71 0.82
CA LYS A 46 -17.68 0.47 -0.37
C LYS A 46 -19.03 -0.18 -0.03
N LEU A 47 -19.08 -0.94 1.06
CA LEU A 47 -20.31 -1.58 1.52
C LEU A 47 -21.15 -0.67 2.41
N GLY A 48 -20.81 0.62 2.50
CA GLY A 48 -21.58 1.60 3.25
C GLY A 48 -21.14 1.78 4.69
N GLY A 49 -20.03 1.16 5.10
CA GLY A 49 -19.48 1.33 6.43
C GLY A 49 -18.59 2.56 6.54
N GLU A 50 -18.15 2.87 7.74
CA GLU A 50 -17.15 3.90 8.02
C GLU A 50 -15.86 3.21 8.46
N SER A 51 -14.73 3.58 7.85
CA SER A 51 -13.44 2.97 8.19
C SER A 51 -12.37 4.00 8.45
N LYS A 52 -11.39 3.62 9.27
CA LYS A 52 -10.21 4.43 9.60
C LYS A 52 -8.99 3.53 9.63
N MET A 53 -7.86 4.08 9.22
CA MET A 53 -6.57 3.39 9.28
C MET A 53 -5.70 3.95 10.39
N ILE A 54 -5.05 3.06 11.12
CA ILE A 54 -3.97 3.40 12.04
C ILE A 54 -2.68 2.85 11.43
N THR A 55 -1.85 3.74 10.92
CA THR A 55 -0.58 3.38 10.29
C THR A 55 0.39 4.55 10.33
N GLN A 56 1.58 4.35 9.82
CA GLN A 56 2.57 5.41 9.69
C GLN A 56 3.15 5.38 8.29
N LEU A 57 3.28 6.55 7.68
CA LEU A 57 3.80 6.73 6.33
C LEU A 57 5.02 7.63 6.37
N GLY A 58 5.91 7.48 5.40
CA GLY A 58 7.03 8.39 5.24
C GLY A 58 6.58 9.77 4.79
N GLU A 59 7.41 10.77 5.10
CA GLU A 59 7.23 12.12 4.58
C GLU A 59 7.80 12.15 3.16
N ASP A 60 7.12 11.47 2.24
CA ASP A 60 7.58 11.30 0.85
C ASP A 60 6.39 11.26 -0.10
N PRO A 61 6.62 11.35 -1.42
CA PRO A 61 5.54 11.35 -2.41
C PRO A 61 4.68 10.08 -2.39
N PHE A 62 5.25 8.95 -1.98
CA PHE A 62 4.48 7.70 -1.90
C PHE A 62 3.52 7.73 -0.70
N GLY A 63 3.94 8.31 0.41
CA GLY A 63 3.04 8.56 1.54
C GLY A 63 1.90 9.47 1.14
N ASP A 64 2.18 10.53 0.38
CA ASP A 64 1.17 11.44 -0.15
C ASP A 64 0.16 10.69 -1.03
N LYS A 65 0.65 9.79 -1.88
CA LYS A 65 -0.19 8.98 -2.76
C LYS A 65 -1.15 8.10 -1.96
N ILE A 66 -0.67 7.50 -0.89
CA ILE A 66 -1.51 6.65 -0.03
C ILE A 66 -2.61 7.47 0.64
N ILE A 67 -2.27 8.66 1.15
CA ILE A 67 -3.27 9.56 1.76
C ILE A 67 -4.33 9.94 0.74
N ASP A 68 -3.94 10.30 -0.48
CA ASP A 68 -4.88 10.66 -1.54
C ASP A 68 -5.83 9.50 -1.85
N GLU A 69 -5.31 8.28 -1.90
CA GLU A 69 -6.12 7.09 -2.15
C GLU A 69 -7.09 6.82 -1.00
N PHE A 70 -6.65 6.96 0.25
CA PHE A 70 -7.51 6.81 1.41
C PHE A 70 -8.67 7.80 1.35
N ARG A 71 -8.40 9.06 1.02
CA ARG A 71 -9.42 10.09 0.88
C ARG A 71 -10.39 9.79 -0.25
N LYS A 72 -9.89 9.27 -1.36
CA LYS A 72 -10.71 8.87 -2.50
C LYS A 72 -11.74 7.82 -2.12
N TYR A 73 -11.39 6.89 -1.25
CA TYR A 73 -12.28 5.83 -0.78
C TYR A 73 -12.94 6.13 0.56
N ASN A 74 -12.84 7.37 1.03
CA ASN A 74 -13.44 7.83 2.29
C ASN A 74 -12.95 7.04 3.51
N ILE A 75 -11.71 6.59 3.49
CA ILE A 75 -11.06 5.97 4.64
C ILE A 75 -10.50 7.10 5.52
N GLY A 76 -10.88 7.11 6.82
CA GLY A 76 -10.42 8.15 7.74
C GLY A 76 -8.93 8.09 8.00
N CYS A 77 -8.28 9.24 7.97
CA CYS A 77 -6.83 9.39 8.12
C CYS A 77 -6.42 10.03 9.45
N GLU A 78 -7.35 10.19 10.40
CA GLU A 78 -7.07 10.89 11.67
C GLU A 78 -5.95 10.22 12.48
N TYR A 79 -5.75 8.91 12.29
CA TYR A 79 -4.76 8.13 13.02
C TYR A 79 -3.58 7.71 12.14
N VAL A 80 -3.44 8.32 10.97
CA VAL A 80 -2.28 8.11 10.10
C VAL A 80 -1.21 9.12 10.48
N SER A 81 -0.05 8.64 10.92
CA SER A 81 1.08 9.50 11.25
C SER A 81 2.10 9.50 10.11
N ARG A 82 2.97 10.52 10.12
CA ARG A 82 4.04 10.67 9.13
C ARG A 82 5.38 10.71 9.86
N THR A 83 6.41 10.17 9.22
CA THR A 83 7.76 10.16 9.80
C THR A 83 8.82 10.53 8.78
N SER A 84 9.86 11.22 9.24
CA SER A 84 11.06 11.47 8.45
C SER A 84 12.14 10.40 8.67
N GLU A 85 11.89 9.45 9.58
CA GLU A 85 12.91 8.47 9.99
C GLU A 85 12.97 7.26 9.03
N ALA A 86 11.93 7.04 8.26
CA ALA A 86 11.88 5.95 7.29
C ALA A 86 10.99 6.32 6.12
N ASN A 87 11.25 5.70 4.98
CA ASN A 87 10.44 5.89 3.79
C ASN A 87 9.18 5.03 3.86
N THR A 88 8.16 5.44 3.11
CA THR A 88 6.97 4.62 2.89
C THR A 88 7.39 3.27 2.29
N SER A 89 6.80 2.19 2.76
CA SER A 89 7.12 0.84 2.29
C SER A 89 6.71 0.65 0.82
N LEU A 90 7.57 -0.01 0.07
CA LEU A 90 7.31 -0.34 -1.33
C LEU A 90 7.42 -1.84 -1.53
N ALA A 91 6.65 -2.38 -2.45
CA ALA A 91 6.74 -3.77 -2.87
C ALA A 91 6.73 -3.84 -4.39
N PHE A 92 7.68 -4.55 -4.95
CA PHE A 92 7.73 -4.83 -6.39
C PHE A 92 7.30 -6.27 -6.61
N VAL A 93 6.44 -6.48 -7.60
CA VAL A 93 5.85 -7.79 -7.88
C VAL A 93 6.13 -8.15 -9.33
N ALA A 94 6.40 -9.41 -9.59
CA ALA A 94 6.46 -9.94 -10.94
C ALA A 94 5.84 -11.32 -10.97
N LEU A 95 5.35 -11.72 -12.14
CA LEU A 95 4.78 -13.02 -12.39
C LEU A 95 5.55 -13.61 -13.56
N ASP A 96 6.38 -14.64 -13.31
CA ASP A 96 7.21 -15.22 -14.34
C ASP A 96 6.39 -16.09 -15.33
N GLU A 97 7.07 -16.66 -16.33
CA GLU A 97 6.41 -17.47 -17.37
C GLU A 97 5.74 -18.72 -16.83
N ASN A 98 6.18 -19.20 -15.65
CA ASN A 98 5.59 -20.34 -14.95
C ASN A 98 4.52 -19.93 -13.95
N LYS A 99 4.13 -18.63 -13.96
CA LYS A 99 3.14 -18.04 -13.06
C LYS A 99 3.58 -18.06 -11.59
N ASN A 100 4.88 -18.15 -11.32
CA ASN A 100 5.43 -18.00 -9.99
C ASN A 100 5.58 -16.52 -9.66
N ARG A 101 5.12 -16.12 -8.48
CA ARG A 101 5.24 -14.74 -8.03
C ARG A 101 6.62 -14.49 -7.45
N GLU A 102 7.18 -13.35 -7.81
CA GLU A 102 8.40 -12.83 -7.22
C GLU A 102 8.06 -11.50 -6.53
N PHE A 103 8.55 -11.32 -5.29
CA PHE A 103 8.35 -10.08 -4.53
C PHE A 103 9.70 -9.51 -4.12
N SER A 104 9.80 -8.20 -4.17
CA SER A 104 10.94 -7.49 -3.60
C SER A 104 10.39 -6.33 -2.76
N PHE A 105 10.63 -6.39 -1.44
CA PHE A 105 10.14 -5.40 -0.51
C PHE A 105 11.23 -4.40 -0.15
N TYR A 106 10.90 -3.12 -0.20
CA TYR A 106 11.77 -2.04 0.28
C TYR A 106 11.18 -1.47 1.57
N ARG A 107 11.49 -2.14 2.69
CA ARG A 107 11.01 -1.81 4.02
C ARG A 107 11.99 -2.29 5.10
N LYS A 108 13.20 -1.69 5.12
CA LYS A 108 14.26 -2.08 6.07
C LYS A 108 14.79 -0.88 6.89
N PRO A 109 13.97 -0.28 7.77
CA PRO A 109 12.54 -0.45 7.93
C PRO A 109 11.72 0.41 6.96
N GLY A 110 10.47 0.05 6.74
CA GLY A 110 9.48 0.96 6.17
C GLY A 110 8.82 1.77 7.28
N ALA A 111 8.20 2.88 6.92
CA ALA A 111 7.57 3.78 7.91
C ALA A 111 6.51 3.07 8.75
N ASP A 112 5.76 2.16 8.16
CA ASP A 112 4.71 1.41 8.83
C ASP A 112 5.22 0.33 9.80
N MET A 113 6.53 0.15 9.85
CA MET A 113 7.18 -0.81 10.76
C MET A 113 7.78 -0.15 12.00
N LEU A 114 7.74 1.16 12.09
CA LEU A 114 8.30 1.91 13.22
C LEU A 114 7.32 2.04 14.38
#